data_e1f8e0523d29b7f4adaea3dacc4287ed
#
_entry.id   e1f8e0523d29b7f4adaea3dacc4287ed
#
_cell.length_a   1.000
_cell.length_b   1.000
_cell.length_c   1.000
_cell.angle_alpha   90.00
_cell.angle_beta   90.00
_cell.angle_gamma   90.00
#
_symmetry.space_group_name_H-M   'P 1'
#
loop_
_entity.id
_entity.type
_entity.pdbx_description
1 polymer ?
#
loop_
_entity_poly.entity_id
_entity_poly.type
_entity_poly.pdbx_seq_one_letter_code
_entity_poly.pdbx_strand_id
1 'polypeptide(L)'
;MKEILNRLINNQVLTREEAKQVLTGLASGEFNNSQVASFLTVYLMRAITVQELEGFRDAMLELCNPVDLQGYDAIDVCGTGGDGKNTFNISTISSFIVAGASVNVAKHGNYGVSSVSGSSNVLESLGVKFSGDAEQMKRSLDASHICFMHAPLFHPAMKNVGPIRRELGIKTFFNMLGPMVNPAFPPNQLVGVFSLELARLYGYLYQNTSKNFAIVHALDGYDEISLTGDFKLISNATETLVSPEVLGFRKLGQAELHGGETVEDATKIFEVVLSNQGSEAQNSVVLSNAGLAISTVKQIEVTEGIAEARESLESGRAMESFKNFLKTNS
;
A
#
# COMPACT_ATOMS: atom_id res chain seq x y z
N MET A 1 23.80 3.64 -19.45
CA MET A 1 22.77 2.64 -19.77
C MET A 1 23.28 1.43 -20.59
N LYS A 2 23.96 1.58 -21.73
CA LYS A 2 24.37 0.43 -22.59
C LYS A 2 25.16 -0.66 -21.85
N GLU A 3 26.15 -0.28 -21.05
CA GLU A 3 26.95 -1.21 -20.25
C GLU A 3 26.11 -1.91 -19.19
N ILE A 4 25.22 -1.17 -18.52
CA ILE A 4 24.30 -1.71 -17.50
C ILE A 4 23.36 -2.75 -18.15
N LEU A 5 22.75 -2.44 -19.27
CA LEU A 5 21.89 -3.39 -19.99
C LEU A 5 22.65 -4.66 -20.38
N ASN A 6 23.89 -4.55 -20.89
CA ASN A 6 24.70 -5.71 -21.23
C ASN A 6 24.98 -6.60 -20.01
N ARG A 7 25.27 -6.02 -18.85
CA ARG A 7 25.46 -6.75 -17.59
C ARG A 7 24.17 -7.47 -17.18
N LEU A 8 23.06 -6.77 -17.16
CA LEU A 8 21.77 -7.31 -16.73
C LEU A 8 21.25 -8.42 -17.64
N ILE A 9 21.40 -8.29 -18.98
CA ILE A 9 21.05 -9.31 -19.96
C ILE A 9 21.89 -10.60 -19.75
N ASN A 10 23.12 -10.46 -19.27
CA ASN A 10 23.98 -11.57 -18.90
C ASN A 10 23.78 -12.04 -17.44
N ASN A 11 22.64 -11.76 -16.83
CA ASN A 11 22.28 -12.14 -15.47
C ASN A 11 23.22 -11.62 -14.37
N GLN A 12 24.02 -10.59 -14.65
CA GLN A 12 24.74 -9.89 -13.61
C GLN A 12 23.78 -8.94 -12.87
N VAL A 13 24.05 -8.72 -11.58
CA VAL A 13 23.23 -7.89 -10.73
C VAL A 13 23.85 -6.50 -10.52
N LEU A 14 23.06 -5.53 -10.14
CA LEU A 14 23.53 -4.23 -9.71
C LEU A 14 23.76 -4.25 -8.20
N THR A 15 24.76 -3.53 -7.75
CA THR A 15 24.87 -3.18 -6.33
C THR A 15 23.75 -2.20 -5.96
N ARG A 16 23.48 -2.02 -4.67
CA ARG A 16 22.53 -1.03 -4.15
C ARG A 16 22.80 0.37 -4.70
N GLU A 17 24.07 0.78 -4.69
CA GLU A 17 24.46 2.10 -5.15
C GLU A 17 24.28 2.26 -6.68
N GLU A 18 24.68 1.27 -7.47
CA GLU A 18 24.44 1.28 -8.92
C GLU A 18 22.94 1.33 -9.25
N ALA A 19 22.12 0.55 -8.56
CA ALA A 19 20.67 0.55 -8.74
C ALA A 19 20.07 1.93 -8.42
N LYS A 20 20.51 2.55 -7.32
CA LYS A 20 20.12 3.91 -6.93
C LYS A 20 20.49 4.94 -8.02
N GLN A 21 21.73 4.91 -8.50
CA GLN A 21 22.22 5.82 -9.55
C GLN A 21 21.43 5.65 -10.85
N VAL A 22 21.16 4.41 -11.27
CA VAL A 22 20.37 4.15 -12.48
C VAL A 22 18.97 4.70 -12.37
N LEU A 23 18.29 4.47 -11.23
CA LEU A 23 16.93 4.99 -11.04
C LEU A 23 16.91 6.53 -11.00
N THR A 24 17.91 7.14 -10.39
CA THR A 24 18.07 8.60 -10.39
C THR A 24 18.23 9.13 -11.83
N GLY A 25 19.05 8.48 -12.67
CA GLY A 25 19.18 8.80 -14.08
C GLY A 25 17.90 8.62 -14.90
N LEU A 26 17.11 7.56 -14.60
CA LEU A 26 15.78 7.36 -15.19
C LEU A 26 14.83 8.50 -14.84
N ALA A 27 14.83 8.88 -13.58
CA ALA A 27 13.99 9.96 -13.04
C ALA A 27 14.33 11.34 -13.62
N SER A 28 15.62 11.61 -13.83
CA SER A 28 16.10 12.87 -14.41
C SER A 28 15.94 12.95 -15.93
N GLY A 29 15.55 11.85 -16.61
CA GLY A 29 15.41 11.81 -18.06
C GLY A 29 16.75 11.70 -18.82
N GLU A 30 17.81 11.21 -18.17
CA GLU A 30 19.13 10.99 -18.76
C GLU A 30 19.09 9.97 -19.90
N PHE A 31 18.13 9.04 -19.88
CA PHE A 31 18.06 7.93 -20.80
C PHE A 31 16.87 8.07 -21.75
N ASN A 32 17.05 7.66 -23.00
CA ASN A 32 15.96 7.65 -23.97
C ASN A 32 14.93 6.53 -23.70
N ASN A 33 13.72 6.68 -24.27
CA ASN A 33 12.60 5.77 -24.02
C ASN A 33 12.93 4.29 -24.30
N SER A 34 13.70 4.00 -25.37
CA SER A 34 14.09 2.64 -25.70
C SER A 34 14.99 2.02 -24.63
N GLN A 35 15.90 2.81 -24.08
CA GLN A 35 16.79 2.37 -22.98
C GLN A 35 16.01 2.13 -21.69
N VAL A 36 15.06 3.04 -21.37
CA VAL A 36 14.18 2.88 -20.21
C VAL A 36 13.30 1.65 -20.35
N ALA A 37 12.63 1.46 -21.50
CA ALA A 37 11.81 0.30 -21.78
C ALA A 37 12.60 -1.01 -21.67
N SER A 38 13.81 -1.06 -22.25
CA SER A 38 14.70 -2.22 -22.16
C SER A 38 15.09 -2.52 -20.71
N PHE A 39 15.43 -1.50 -19.92
CA PHE A 39 15.77 -1.66 -18.52
C PHE A 39 14.60 -2.22 -17.70
N LEU A 40 13.40 -1.69 -17.90
CA LEU A 40 12.20 -2.20 -17.24
C LEU A 40 11.91 -3.66 -17.61
N THR A 41 12.08 -4.01 -18.90
CA THR A 41 11.79 -5.35 -19.42
C THR A 41 12.76 -6.39 -18.89
N VAL A 42 14.04 -6.06 -18.72
CA VAL A 42 15.03 -7.01 -18.16
C VAL A 42 14.61 -7.50 -16.77
N TYR A 43 14.06 -6.63 -15.93
CA TYR A 43 13.57 -7.01 -14.59
C TYR A 43 12.25 -7.81 -14.58
N LEU A 44 11.63 -8.03 -15.74
CA LEU A 44 10.54 -8.98 -15.91
C LEU A 44 11.04 -10.38 -16.26
N MET A 45 12.25 -10.46 -16.82
CA MET A 45 12.85 -11.71 -17.30
C MET A 45 13.77 -12.34 -16.26
N ARG A 46 14.17 -11.62 -15.24
CA ARG A 46 15.00 -12.10 -14.14
C ARG A 46 14.49 -11.61 -12.79
N ALA A 47 14.78 -12.35 -11.74
CA ALA A 47 14.48 -11.95 -10.38
C ALA A 47 15.26 -10.68 -10.00
N ILE A 48 14.59 -9.76 -9.29
CA ILE A 48 15.23 -8.60 -8.66
C ILE A 48 15.87 -9.04 -7.34
N THR A 49 17.06 -8.55 -7.05
CA THR A 49 17.73 -8.82 -5.78
C THR A 49 17.30 -7.81 -4.70
N VAL A 50 17.52 -8.17 -3.42
CA VAL A 50 17.26 -7.27 -2.29
C VAL A 50 18.05 -5.97 -2.45
N GLN A 51 19.33 -6.03 -2.82
CA GLN A 51 20.18 -4.85 -2.99
C GLN A 51 19.69 -3.92 -4.12
N GLU A 52 19.23 -4.48 -5.23
CA GLU A 52 18.66 -3.70 -6.34
C GLU A 52 17.37 -3.01 -5.91
N LEU A 53 16.48 -3.74 -5.23
CA LEU A 53 15.23 -3.18 -4.71
C LEU A 53 15.47 -2.09 -3.67
N GLU A 54 16.47 -2.27 -2.78
CA GLU A 54 16.92 -1.24 -1.84
C GLU A 54 17.40 0.02 -2.56
N GLY A 55 18.25 -0.13 -3.57
CA GLY A 55 18.75 0.99 -4.33
C GLY A 55 17.64 1.77 -5.05
N PHE A 56 16.67 1.07 -5.62
CA PHE A 56 15.52 1.70 -6.25
C PHE A 56 14.64 2.43 -5.23
N ARG A 57 14.36 1.81 -4.08
CA ARG A 57 13.65 2.46 -2.96
C ARG A 57 14.37 3.74 -2.53
N ASP A 58 15.67 3.65 -2.28
CA ASP A 58 16.46 4.77 -1.79
C ASP A 58 16.45 5.95 -2.76
N ALA A 59 16.58 5.69 -4.07
CA ALA A 59 16.45 6.72 -5.09
C ALA A 59 15.06 7.39 -5.07
N MET A 60 13.98 6.60 -4.96
CA MET A 60 12.61 7.13 -4.91
C MET A 60 12.37 7.99 -3.67
N LEU A 61 12.89 7.59 -2.51
CA LEU A 61 12.75 8.34 -1.26
C LEU A 61 13.61 9.62 -1.26
N GLU A 62 14.79 9.58 -1.86
CA GLU A 62 15.64 10.77 -1.98
C GLU A 62 15.06 11.82 -2.95
N LEU A 63 14.35 11.37 -3.98
CA LEU A 63 13.75 12.21 -5.01
C LEU A 63 12.30 12.60 -4.71
N CYS A 64 11.71 12.10 -3.62
CA CYS A 64 10.34 12.46 -3.26
C CYS A 64 10.25 13.87 -2.66
N ASN A 65 9.05 14.42 -2.65
CA ASN A 65 8.70 15.59 -1.85
C ASN A 65 8.36 15.09 -0.43
N PRO A 66 9.26 15.20 0.56
CA PRO A 66 9.01 14.62 1.88
C PRO A 66 7.93 15.38 2.65
N VAL A 67 7.20 14.66 3.49
CA VAL A 67 6.23 15.21 4.43
C VAL A 67 6.71 14.93 5.85
N ASP A 68 7.02 15.98 6.60
CA ASP A 68 7.41 15.84 8.00
C ASP A 68 6.18 15.65 8.89
N LEU A 69 5.98 14.41 9.33
CA LEU A 69 4.96 14.01 10.30
C LEU A 69 5.61 13.58 11.63
N GLN A 70 6.75 14.15 11.99
CA GLN A 70 7.44 13.84 13.24
C GLN A 70 6.52 14.16 14.44
N GLY A 71 6.41 13.21 15.37
CA GLY A 71 5.49 13.32 16.51
C GLY A 71 4.14 12.62 16.32
N TYR A 72 3.79 12.24 15.09
CA TYR A 72 2.65 11.36 14.84
C TYR A 72 3.18 9.92 14.71
N ASP A 73 2.86 9.06 15.64
CA ASP A 73 3.17 7.62 15.56
C ASP A 73 2.22 6.96 14.54
N ALA A 74 2.41 7.31 13.26
CA ALA A 74 1.49 6.94 12.19
C ALA A 74 1.84 5.60 11.55
N ILE A 75 0.82 4.93 11.00
CA ILE A 75 0.95 3.72 10.19
C ILE A 75 0.58 4.01 8.73
N ASP A 76 1.30 3.40 7.78
CA ASP A 76 0.80 3.25 6.41
C ASP A 76 0.09 1.89 6.27
N VAL A 77 -1.10 1.92 5.70
CA VAL A 77 -1.92 0.72 5.43
C VAL A 77 -2.16 0.62 3.94
N CYS A 78 -1.41 -0.24 3.25
CA CYS A 78 -1.45 -0.32 1.80
C CYS A 78 -1.18 -1.74 1.28
N GLY A 79 -1.52 -1.99 0.03
CA GLY A 79 -1.09 -3.13 -0.76
C GLY A 79 -0.19 -2.69 -1.91
N THR A 80 0.57 -3.63 -2.47
CA THR A 80 1.32 -3.39 -3.72
C THR A 80 0.40 -3.18 -4.91
N GLY A 81 -0.83 -3.67 -4.81
CA GLY A 81 -1.70 -3.83 -5.96
C GLY A 81 -1.15 -4.85 -6.96
N GLY A 82 -1.84 -5.01 -8.07
CA GLY A 82 -1.33 -5.87 -9.13
C GLY A 82 -1.52 -7.36 -8.87
N ASP A 83 -2.31 -7.75 -7.91
CA ASP A 83 -2.68 -9.15 -7.61
C ASP A 83 -3.64 -9.75 -8.67
N GLY A 84 -4.19 -8.92 -9.55
CA GLY A 84 -5.15 -9.34 -10.56
C GLY A 84 -6.54 -9.64 -10.01
N LYS A 85 -6.80 -9.26 -8.77
CA LYS A 85 -8.09 -9.39 -8.11
C LYS A 85 -8.88 -8.09 -8.21
N ASN A 86 -10.18 -8.20 -8.42
CA ASN A 86 -11.06 -7.03 -8.43
C ASN A 86 -11.82 -6.97 -7.09
N THR A 87 -11.06 -6.68 -6.01
CA THR A 87 -11.62 -6.49 -4.68
C THR A 87 -12.11 -5.05 -4.47
N PHE A 88 -13.07 -4.87 -3.57
CA PHE A 88 -13.40 -3.53 -3.07
C PHE A 88 -12.20 -2.91 -2.33
N ASN A 89 -12.23 -1.60 -2.05
CA ASN A 89 -11.07 -0.86 -1.51
C ASN A 89 -10.79 -1.18 -0.03
N ILE A 90 -10.41 -2.44 0.25
CA ILE A 90 -10.22 -3.00 1.60
C ILE A 90 -9.28 -2.15 2.43
N SER A 91 -8.04 -1.90 1.96
CA SER A 91 -7.04 -1.13 2.71
C SER A 91 -7.47 0.32 2.96
N THR A 92 -8.23 0.92 2.04
CA THR A 92 -8.71 2.31 2.21
C THR A 92 -9.78 2.39 3.30
N ILE A 93 -10.75 1.48 3.29
CA ILE A 93 -11.78 1.40 4.33
C ILE A 93 -11.13 1.07 5.68
N SER A 94 -10.24 0.08 5.72
CA SER A 94 -9.49 -0.31 6.92
C SER A 94 -8.72 0.86 7.52
N SER A 95 -8.17 1.76 6.69
CA SER A 95 -7.46 2.95 7.14
C SER A 95 -8.36 3.89 7.96
N PHE A 96 -9.63 4.08 7.57
CA PHE A 96 -10.57 4.87 8.36
C PHE A 96 -11.04 4.16 9.62
N ILE A 97 -11.13 2.83 9.60
CA ILE A 97 -11.41 2.04 10.81
C ILE A 97 -10.26 2.18 11.82
N VAL A 98 -9.02 2.10 11.36
CA VAL A 98 -7.81 2.32 12.18
C VAL A 98 -7.80 3.73 12.76
N ALA A 99 -8.10 4.74 11.95
CA ALA A 99 -8.19 6.14 12.38
C ALA A 99 -9.31 6.35 13.42
N GLY A 100 -10.47 5.72 13.24
CA GLY A 100 -11.57 5.74 14.22
C GLY A 100 -11.24 5.03 15.55
N ALA A 101 -10.23 4.17 15.58
CA ALA A 101 -9.64 3.59 16.79
C ALA A 101 -8.54 4.48 17.41
N SER A 102 -8.45 5.76 16.98
CA SER A 102 -7.48 6.76 17.45
C SER A 102 -6.02 6.38 17.17
N VAL A 103 -5.78 5.62 16.11
CA VAL A 103 -4.44 5.34 15.59
C VAL A 103 -4.21 6.22 14.35
N ASN A 104 -3.12 6.98 14.33
CA ASN A 104 -2.82 7.86 13.21
C ASN A 104 -2.43 7.07 11.96
N VAL A 105 -3.01 7.44 10.83
CA VAL A 105 -2.76 6.80 9.52
C VAL A 105 -2.15 7.81 8.56
N ALA A 106 -0.98 7.51 8.03
CA ALA A 106 -0.33 8.27 6.95
C ALA A 106 -0.40 7.44 5.67
N LYS A 107 -1.59 7.41 5.04
CA LYS A 107 -1.84 6.53 3.89
C LYS A 107 -1.20 7.07 2.62
N HIS A 108 -0.34 6.27 2.00
CA HIS A 108 0.17 6.51 0.66
C HIS A 108 -0.66 5.73 -0.36
N GLY A 109 -1.21 6.42 -1.36
CA GLY A 109 -2.12 5.79 -2.31
C GLY A 109 -2.06 6.38 -3.71
N ASN A 110 -2.67 5.66 -4.66
CA ASN A 110 -2.67 6.04 -6.08
C ASN A 110 -4.00 5.63 -6.75
N TYR A 111 -4.14 6.01 -8.02
CA TYR A 111 -5.15 5.45 -8.90
C TYR A 111 -4.91 3.95 -9.13
N GLY A 112 -5.99 3.23 -9.45
CA GLY A 112 -5.91 1.81 -9.81
C GLY A 112 -5.03 1.60 -11.05
N VAL A 113 -4.20 0.56 -11.00
CA VAL A 113 -3.35 0.17 -12.13
C VAL A 113 -3.89 -1.09 -12.80
N SER A 114 -4.33 -2.06 -12.03
CA SER A 114 -4.89 -3.34 -12.48
C SER A 114 -6.33 -3.57 -12.02
N SER A 115 -6.80 -2.80 -11.05
CA SER A 115 -8.19 -2.80 -10.57
C SER A 115 -9.00 -1.67 -11.21
N VAL A 116 -10.32 -1.82 -11.21
CA VAL A 116 -11.26 -0.79 -11.69
C VAL A 116 -11.11 0.50 -10.88
N SER A 117 -10.82 0.39 -9.57
CA SER A 117 -10.78 1.53 -8.67
C SER A 117 -9.64 1.38 -7.65
N GLY A 118 -8.66 2.29 -7.69
CA GLY A 118 -7.66 2.45 -6.64
C GLY A 118 -8.15 3.38 -5.51
N SER A 119 -7.34 3.53 -4.47
CA SER A 119 -7.67 4.39 -3.32
C SER A 119 -7.96 5.84 -3.72
N SER A 120 -7.18 6.39 -4.66
CA SER A 120 -7.39 7.75 -5.15
C SER A 120 -8.68 7.89 -5.96
N ASN A 121 -9.08 6.87 -6.74
CA ASN A 121 -10.32 6.93 -7.51
C ASN A 121 -11.54 7.08 -6.60
N VAL A 122 -11.64 6.24 -5.55
CA VAL A 122 -12.76 6.30 -4.60
C VAL A 122 -12.75 7.61 -3.82
N LEU A 123 -11.61 8.03 -3.28
CA LEU A 123 -11.55 9.26 -2.50
C LEU A 123 -11.90 10.50 -3.34
N GLU A 124 -11.42 10.58 -4.59
CA GLU A 124 -11.74 11.66 -5.51
C GLU A 124 -13.23 11.69 -5.86
N SER A 125 -13.86 10.52 -6.10
CA SER A 125 -15.30 10.42 -6.36
C SER A 125 -16.17 10.82 -5.15
N LEU A 126 -15.61 10.71 -3.93
CA LEU A 126 -16.22 11.16 -2.68
C LEU A 126 -15.97 12.66 -2.40
N GLY A 127 -15.28 13.37 -3.30
CA GLY A 127 -15.07 14.82 -3.22
C GLY A 127 -13.76 15.24 -2.58
N VAL A 128 -12.83 14.30 -2.33
CA VAL A 128 -11.49 14.62 -1.81
C VAL A 128 -10.67 15.35 -2.85
N LYS A 129 -10.08 16.47 -2.50
CA LYS A 129 -9.08 17.19 -3.28
C LYS A 129 -7.69 16.90 -2.74
N PHE A 130 -6.86 16.28 -3.56
CA PHE A 130 -5.51 15.94 -3.16
C PHE A 130 -4.61 17.18 -3.12
N SER A 131 -3.81 17.28 -2.09
CA SER A 131 -2.85 18.36 -1.88
C SER A 131 -1.45 17.81 -1.62
N GLY A 132 -0.43 18.57 -1.99
CA GLY A 132 0.98 18.32 -1.61
C GLY A 132 1.42 19.15 -0.40
N ASP A 133 0.51 19.86 0.27
CA ASP A 133 0.81 20.73 1.41
C ASP A 133 0.95 19.92 2.71
N ALA A 134 2.15 19.93 3.30
CA ALA A 134 2.45 19.23 4.55
C ALA A 134 1.60 19.73 5.73
N GLU A 135 1.28 21.01 5.79
CA GLU A 135 0.44 21.56 6.86
C GLU A 135 -1.02 21.10 6.74
N GLN A 136 -1.50 20.86 5.50
CA GLN A 136 -2.82 20.25 5.30
C GLN A 136 -2.81 18.79 5.78
N MET A 137 -1.72 18.03 5.56
CA MET A 137 -1.59 16.66 6.05
C MET A 137 -1.66 16.61 7.58
N LYS A 138 -0.99 17.54 8.29
CA LYS A 138 -1.05 17.65 9.74
C LYS A 138 -2.44 18.01 10.23
N ARG A 139 -3.08 19.04 9.64
CA ARG A 139 -4.47 19.40 9.98
C ARG A 139 -5.44 18.22 9.77
N SER A 140 -5.22 17.42 8.74
CA SER A 140 -6.02 16.23 8.48
C SER A 140 -5.83 15.17 9.56
N LEU A 141 -4.58 14.90 9.97
CA LEU A 141 -4.27 14.00 11.09
C LEU A 141 -4.89 14.47 12.41
N ASP A 142 -4.76 15.75 12.73
CA ASP A 142 -5.31 16.32 13.97
C ASP A 142 -6.84 16.22 14.02
N ALA A 143 -7.51 16.40 12.88
CA ALA A 143 -8.97 16.40 12.81
C ALA A 143 -9.59 15.01 12.67
N SER A 144 -8.88 14.05 12.07
CA SER A 144 -9.44 12.78 11.63
C SER A 144 -8.56 11.55 11.88
N HIS A 145 -7.38 11.71 12.45
CA HIS A 145 -6.37 10.66 12.60
C HIS A 145 -5.90 10.03 11.28
N ILE A 146 -6.18 10.65 10.14
CA ILE A 146 -5.71 10.16 8.83
C ILE A 146 -5.32 11.30 7.92
N CYS A 147 -4.22 11.15 7.21
CA CYS A 147 -3.90 11.94 6.02
C CYS A 147 -3.69 11.02 4.81
N PHE A 148 -3.90 11.55 3.62
CA PHE A 148 -3.77 10.81 2.37
C PHE A 148 -2.77 11.48 1.44
N MET A 149 -1.70 10.78 1.12
CA MET A 149 -0.67 11.22 0.20
C MET A 149 -0.88 10.60 -1.17
N HIS A 150 -1.39 11.40 -2.11
CA HIS A 150 -1.59 11.01 -3.49
C HIS A 150 -0.24 10.92 -4.20
N ALA A 151 0.22 9.72 -4.54
CA ALA A 151 1.56 9.43 -5.01
C ALA A 151 2.10 10.35 -6.14
N PRO A 152 1.30 10.73 -7.16
CA PRO A 152 1.77 11.65 -8.21
C PRO A 152 2.23 13.03 -7.72
N LEU A 153 1.73 13.53 -6.58
CA LEU A 153 2.12 14.81 -6.02
C LEU A 153 3.46 14.74 -5.27
N PHE A 154 3.82 13.57 -4.78
CA PHE A 154 4.99 13.37 -3.94
C PHE A 154 6.18 12.73 -4.64
N HIS A 155 5.96 12.09 -5.79
CA HIS A 155 7.01 11.40 -6.55
C HIS A 155 7.24 12.00 -7.94
N PRO A 156 7.83 13.19 -8.04
CA PRO A 156 8.12 13.84 -9.34
C PRO A 156 9.03 12.99 -10.23
N ALA A 157 9.86 12.14 -9.65
CA ALA A 157 10.70 11.16 -10.34
C ALA A 157 9.93 10.27 -11.33
N MET A 158 8.65 9.99 -11.04
CA MET A 158 7.80 9.16 -11.90
C MET A 158 7.33 9.86 -13.17
N LYS A 159 7.50 11.18 -13.30
CA LYS A 159 7.03 11.96 -14.46
C LYS A 159 7.64 11.48 -15.78
N ASN A 160 8.93 11.17 -15.78
CA ASN A 160 9.65 10.73 -16.97
C ASN A 160 9.47 9.24 -17.27
N VAL A 161 9.20 8.41 -16.26
CA VAL A 161 9.06 6.96 -16.40
C VAL A 161 7.60 6.54 -16.63
N GLY A 162 6.65 7.30 -16.09
CA GLY A 162 5.22 6.99 -16.14
C GLY A 162 4.64 6.79 -17.56
N PRO A 163 4.93 7.67 -18.54
CA PRO A 163 4.49 7.48 -19.94
C PRO A 163 4.98 6.17 -20.53
N ILE A 164 6.27 5.86 -20.37
CA ILE A 164 6.89 4.63 -20.91
C ILE A 164 6.25 3.38 -20.28
N ARG A 165 5.98 3.39 -18.98
CA ARG A 165 5.27 2.29 -18.31
C ARG A 165 3.85 2.09 -18.85
N ARG A 166 3.13 3.18 -19.16
CA ARG A 166 1.78 3.09 -19.77
C ARG A 166 1.84 2.53 -21.19
N GLU A 167 2.83 2.95 -21.98
CA GLU A 167 3.04 2.43 -23.34
C GLU A 167 3.42 0.94 -23.33
N LEU A 168 4.23 0.50 -22.38
CA LEU A 168 4.56 -0.92 -22.21
C LEU A 168 3.34 -1.77 -21.83
N GLY A 169 2.37 -1.22 -21.08
CA GLY A 169 1.13 -1.90 -20.70
C GLY A 169 1.32 -3.14 -19.80
N ILE A 170 2.49 -3.31 -19.20
CA ILE A 170 2.84 -4.46 -18.35
C ILE A 170 3.27 -4.02 -16.95
N LYS A 171 3.16 -4.92 -15.99
CA LYS A 171 3.68 -4.68 -14.64
C LYS A 171 5.21 -4.59 -14.69
N THR A 172 5.78 -3.71 -13.91
CA THR A 172 7.23 -3.51 -13.78
C THR A 172 7.63 -3.55 -12.30
N PHE A 173 8.92 -3.55 -11.99
CA PHE A 173 9.39 -3.51 -10.60
C PHE A 173 8.88 -2.27 -9.83
N PHE A 174 8.45 -1.20 -10.49
CA PHE A 174 7.81 -0.05 -9.83
C PHE A 174 6.52 -0.43 -9.09
N ASN A 175 5.85 -1.50 -9.49
CA ASN A 175 4.68 -1.99 -8.77
C ASN A 175 5.05 -2.58 -7.39
N MET A 176 6.31 -2.95 -7.20
CA MET A 176 6.82 -3.41 -5.92
C MET A 176 7.25 -2.26 -5.00
N LEU A 177 7.46 -1.05 -5.53
CA LEU A 177 8.05 0.05 -4.75
C LEU A 177 7.03 0.88 -3.97
N GLY A 178 5.77 0.95 -4.44
CA GLY A 178 4.75 1.85 -3.89
C GLY A 178 4.70 1.90 -2.35
N PRO A 179 4.53 0.76 -1.67
CA PRO A 179 4.48 0.72 -0.21
C PRO A 179 5.78 1.10 0.50
N MET A 180 6.93 0.97 -0.16
CA MET A 180 8.24 1.25 0.43
C MET A 180 8.63 2.73 0.38
N VAL A 181 7.89 3.53 -0.38
CA VAL A 181 8.29 4.90 -0.72
C VAL A 181 7.28 5.95 -0.23
N ASN A 182 6.62 5.67 0.88
CA ASN A 182 5.75 6.65 1.54
C ASN A 182 6.54 7.90 1.93
N PRO A 183 6.18 9.09 1.44
CA PRO A 183 6.94 10.33 1.63
C PRO A 183 6.91 10.87 3.07
N ALA A 184 6.06 10.31 3.94
CA ALA A 184 6.03 10.65 5.37
C ALA A 184 6.93 9.75 6.22
N PHE A 185 7.54 8.70 5.65
CA PHE A 185 8.42 7.77 6.37
C PHE A 185 7.79 7.22 7.67
N PRO A 186 6.54 6.75 7.66
CA PRO A 186 5.86 6.36 8.89
C PRO A 186 6.64 5.26 9.62
N PRO A 187 6.68 5.29 10.97
CA PRO A 187 7.39 4.29 11.76
C PRO A 187 6.70 2.92 11.76
N ASN A 188 5.44 2.87 11.39
CA ASN A 188 4.66 1.63 11.37
C ASN A 188 4.12 1.36 9.96
N GLN A 189 4.00 0.07 9.58
CA GLN A 189 3.48 -0.31 8.27
C GLN A 189 2.76 -1.65 8.27
N LEU A 190 1.54 -1.66 7.73
CA LEU A 190 0.88 -2.87 7.24
C LEU A 190 0.95 -2.86 5.72
N VAL A 191 1.56 -3.88 5.14
CA VAL A 191 1.68 -4.00 3.69
C VAL A 191 1.22 -5.35 3.19
N GLY A 192 0.30 -5.34 2.23
CA GLY A 192 -0.03 -6.52 1.45
C GLY A 192 0.82 -6.65 0.19
N VAL A 193 1.18 -7.87 -0.16
CA VAL A 193 2.01 -8.17 -1.33
C VAL A 193 1.43 -9.29 -2.17
N PHE A 194 1.56 -9.19 -3.49
CA PHE A 194 0.92 -10.10 -4.44
C PHE A 194 1.63 -11.47 -4.61
N SER A 195 2.79 -11.71 -3.98
CA SER A 195 3.50 -12.99 -4.07
C SER A 195 4.35 -13.28 -2.83
N LEU A 196 4.58 -14.58 -2.57
CA LEU A 196 5.47 -15.04 -1.49
C LEU A 196 6.92 -14.59 -1.69
N GLU A 197 7.38 -14.53 -2.95
CA GLU A 197 8.72 -14.02 -3.27
C GLU A 197 8.86 -12.57 -2.82
N LEU A 198 7.86 -11.76 -3.13
CA LEU A 198 7.84 -10.36 -2.73
C LEU A 198 7.70 -10.21 -1.20
N ALA A 199 6.93 -11.07 -0.53
CA ALA A 199 6.84 -11.10 0.93
C ALA A 199 8.22 -11.31 1.59
N ARG A 200 9.03 -12.22 1.05
CA ARG A 200 10.40 -12.46 1.51
C ARG A 200 11.31 -11.25 1.27
N LEU A 201 11.25 -10.66 0.08
CA LEU A 201 12.04 -9.46 -0.25
C LEU A 201 11.72 -8.32 0.72
N TYR A 202 10.44 -8.07 0.99
CA TYR A 202 10.00 -7.06 1.97
C TYR A 202 10.46 -7.40 3.39
N GLY A 203 10.37 -8.68 3.79
CA GLY A 203 10.86 -9.14 5.08
C GLY A 203 12.33 -8.83 5.30
N TYR A 204 13.20 -9.17 4.32
CA TYR A 204 14.63 -8.85 4.38
C TYR A 204 14.90 -7.34 4.43
N LEU A 205 14.12 -6.54 3.69
CA LEU A 205 14.27 -5.09 3.67
C LEU A 205 13.90 -4.47 5.02
N TYR A 206 12.75 -4.86 5.58
CA TYR A 206 12.23 -4.24 6.80
C TYR A 206 12.92 -4.70 8.07
N GLN A 207 13.47 -5.91 8.12
CA GLN A 207 14.28 -6.41 9.24
C GLN A 207 15.50 -5.52 9.54
N ASN A 208 16.00 -4.80 8.53
CA ASN A 208 17.12 -3.88 8.66
C ASN A 208 16.70 -2.44 8.99
N THR A 209 15.44 -2.23 9.36
CA THR A 209 14.89 -0.92 9.73
C THR A 209 14.39 -0.93 11.18
N SER A 210 14.11 0.25 11.72
CA SER A 210 13.46 0.42 13.03
C SER A 210 11.93 0.39 12.96
N LYS A 211 11.33 0.07 11.79
CA LYS A 211 9.89 0.05 11.63
C LYS A 211 9.22 -1.10 12.37
N ASN A 212 8.05 -0.85 12.94
CA ASN A 212 7.11 -1.92 13.24
C ASN A 212 6.36 -2.27 11.95
N PHE A 213 6.36 -3.53 11.56
CA PHE A 213 5.76 -3.93 10.31
C PHE A 213 4.99 -5.24 10.39
N ALA A 214 3.97 -5.33 9.56
CA ALA A 214 3.30 -6.57 9.20
C ALA A 214 3.20 -6.66 7.67
N ILE A 215 3.71 -7.75 7.10
CA ILE A 215 3.63 -8.07 5.68
C ILE A 215 2.66 -9.22 5.54
N VAL A 216 1.66 -9.08 4.67
CA VAL A 216 0.65 -10.11 4.43
C VAL A 216 0.64 -10.53 2.96
N HIS A 217 0.40 -11.82 2.73
CA HIS A 217 0.15 -12.39 1.42
C HIS A 217 -0.83 -13.55 1.57
N ALA A 218 -2.04 -13.43 1.02
CA ALA A 218 -2.98 -14.54 0.96
C ALA A 218 -2.51 -15.59 -0.06
N LEU A 219 -2.51 -16.87 0.35
CA LEU A 219 -1.94 -17.94 -0.49
C LEU A 219 -2.68 -18.17 -1.81
N ASP A 220 -3.89 -17.66 -1.93
CA ASP A 220 -4.68 -17.64 -3.17
C ASP A 220 -4.52 -16.35 -3.98
N GLY A 221 -3.50 -15.54 -3.64
CA GLY A 221 -2.94 -14.48 -4.47
C GLY A 221 -3.38 -13.06 -4.17
N TYR A 222 -4.16 -12.80 -3.09
CA TYR A 222 -4.51 -11.42 -2.69
C TYR A 222 -3.35 -10.76 -1.96
N ASP A 223 -3.21 -9.46 -2.18
CA ASP A 223 -2.29 -8.59 -1.44
C ASP A 223 -2.96 -7.95 -0.20
N GLU A 224 -3.88 -8.67 0.43
CA GLU A 224 -4.62 -8.29 1.64
C GLU A 224 -4.97 -9.54 2.45
N ILE A 225 -5.43 -9.39 3.70
CA ILE A 225 -6.10 -10.48 4.42
C ILE A 225 -7.49 -10.61 3.81
N SER A 226 -7.63 -11.55 2.89
CA SER A 226 -8.87 -11.76 2.12
C SER A 226 -9.88 -12.67 2.86
N LEU A 227 -9.41 -13.45 3.83
CA LEU A 227 -10.18 -14.51 4.50
C LEU A 227 -10.71 -15.60 3.53
N THR A 228 -10.29 -15.61 2.27
CA THR A 228 -10.65 -16.64 1.29
C THR A 228 -9.77 -17.89 1.41
N GLY A 229 -8.73 -17.83 2.20
CA GLY A 229 -7.79 -18.90 2.50
C GLY A 229 -6.78 -18.45 3.54
N ASP A 230 -5.80 -19.31 3.78
CA ASP A 230 -4.68 -19.00 4.66
C ASP A 230 -3.83 -17.89 4.05
N PHE A 231 -3.22 -17.10 4.90
CA PHE A 231 -2.28 -16.07 4.47
C PHE A 231 -0.95 -16.17 5.23
N LYS A 232 0.12 -15.78 4.56
CA LYS A 232 1.44 -15.61 5.15
C LYS A 232 1.49 -14.27 5.87
N LEU A 233 1.90 -14.28 7.14
CA LEU A 233 2.21 -13.10 7.94
C LEU A 233 3.69 -13.08 8.27
N ILE A 234 4.38 -11.99 7.98
CA ILE A 234 5.76 -11.72 8.41
C ILE A 234 5.74 -10.40 9.19
N SER A 235 6.25 -10.41 10.40
CA SER A 235 6.34 -9.23 11.28
C SER A 235 7.71 -9.13 11.94
N ASN A 236 7.91 -8.14 12.79
CA ASN A 236 9.13 -8.05 13.61
C ASN A 236 9.35 -9.28 14.49
N ALA A 237 8.28 -9.93 14.95
CA ALA A 237 8.32 -11.00 15.92
C ALA A 237 8.17 -12.41 15.31
N THR A 238 7.47 -12.54 14.18
CA THR A 238 7.05 -13.86 13.68
C THR A 238 6.99 -13.91 12.16
N GLU A 239 7.17 -15.12 11.65
CA GLU A 239 6.86 -15.52 10.29
C GLU A 239 6.00 -16.79 10.34
N THR A 240 4.71 -16.65 10.05
CA THR A 240 3.74 -17.74 10.24
C THR A 240 2.70 -17.78 9.12
N LEU A 241 1.98 -18.90 9.04
CA LEU A 241 0.76 -19.07 8.28
C LEU A 241 -0.42 -18.91 9.23
N VAL A 242 -1.40 -18.10 8.84
CA VAL A 242 -2.58 -17.79 9.64
C VAL A 242 -3.82 -18.18 8.83
N SER A 243 -4.72 -18.94 9.43
CA SER A 243 -6.04 -19.24 8.84
C SER A 243 -7.10 -18.23 9.32
N PRO A 244 -8.19 -18.03 8.55
CA PRO A 244 -9.30 -17.17 8.96
C PRO A 244 -9.86 -17.49 10.34
N GLU A 245 -9.93 -18.77 10.68
CA GLU A 245 -10.50 -19.27 11.93
C GLU A 245 -9.66 -18.85 13.16
N VAL A 246 -8.34 -18.72 13.00
CA VAL A 246 -7.44 -18.21 14.06
C VAL A 246 -7.78 -16.77 14.42
N LEU A 247 -8.26 -15.98 13.44
CA LEU A 247 -8.72 -14.62 13.67
C LEU A 247 -10.19 -14.52 14.13
N GLY A 248 -10.87 -15.67 14.27
CA GLY A 248 -12.28 -15.73 14.67
C GLY A 248 -13.27 -15.49 13.52
N PHE A 249 -12.83 -15.66 12.26
CA PHE A 249 -13.68 -15.48 11.08
C PHE A 249 -13.84 -16.80 10.31
N ARG A 250 -14.96 -16.93 9.58
CA ARG A 250 -15.13 -18.04 8.64
C ARG A 250 -14.31 -17.81 7.38
N LYS A 251 -14.00 -18.88 6.68
CA LYS A 251 -13.47 -18.82 5.33
C LYS A 251 -14.54 -18.27 4.37
N LEU A 252 -14.15 -17.31 3.52
CA LEU A 252 -15.01 -16.63 2.55
C LEU A 252 -14.85 -17.20 1.15
N GLY A 253 -15.87 -16.94 0.29
CA GLY A 253 -15.77 -17.17 -1.14
C GLY A 253 -15.22 -15.92 -1.85
N GLN A 254 -14.44 -16.10 -2.92
CA GLN A 254 -13.84 -14.99 -3.66
C GLN A 254 -14.89 -13.99 -4.20
N ALA A 255 -16.07 -14.49 -4.60
CA ALA A 255 -17.17 -13.64 -5.11
C ALA A 255 -17.72 -12.67 -4.04
N GLU A 256 -17.54 -12.97 -2.73
CA GLU A 256 -17.99 -12.09 -1.64
C GLU A 256 -17.16 -10.83 -1.50
N LEU A 257 -15.99 -10.76 -2.17
CA LEU A 257 -15.04 -9.66 -2.09
C LEU A 257 -15.03 -8.76 -3.33
N HIS A 258 -15.94 -9.00 -4.29
CA HIS A 258 -15.96 -8.28 -5.56
C HIS A 258 -16.16 -6.76 -5.36
N GLY A 259 -15.33 -5.97 -6.03
CA GLY A 259 -15.28 -4.51 -5.87
C GLY A 259 -16.21 -3.70 -6.78
N GLY A 260 -17.05 -4.36 -7.56
CA GLY A 260 -17.90 -3.71 -8.58
C GLY A 260 -17.20 -3.60 -9.93
N GLU A 261 -17.92 -3.06 -10.91
CA GLU A 261 -17.45 -2.90 -12.30
C GLU A 261 -17.06 -1.44 -12.61
N THR A 262 -17.46 -0.50 -11.75
CA THR A 262 -17.24 0.94 -11.93
C THR A 262 -16.68 1.59 -10.68
N VAL A 263 -16.16 2.82 -10.80
CA VAL A 263 -15.73 3.63 -9.65
C VAL A 263 -16.94 3.96 -8.76
N GLU A 264 -18.10 4.16 -9.35
CA GLU A 264 -19.35 4.41 -8.64
C GLU A 264 -19.78 3.22 -7.78
N ASP A 265 -19.62 1.99 -8.28
CA ASP A 265 -19.88 0.79 -7.48
C ASP A 265 -18.90 0.69 -6.30
N ALA A 266 -17.61 0.89 -6.56
CA ALA A 266 -16.59 0.88 -5.52
C ALA A 266 -16.86 1.94 -4.44
N THR A 267 -17.32 3.14 -4.85
CA THR A 267 -17.69 4.23 -3.94
C THR A 267 -18.88 3.87 -3.06
N LYS A 268 -19.93 3.26 -3.65
CA LYS A 268 -21.11 2.78 -2.88
C LYS A 268 -20.70 1.70 -1.86
N ILE A 269 -19.86 0.74 -2.27
CA ILE A 269 -19.37 -0.31 -1.38
C ILE A 269 -18.59 0.34 -0.22
N PHE A 270 -17.71 1.31 -0.51
CA PHE A 270 -16.95 2.05 0.50
C PHE A 270 -17.87 2.69 1.55
N GLU A 271 -18.90 3.45 1.12
CA GLU A 271 -19.83 4.12 2.02
C GLU A 271 -20.65 3.13 2.85
N VAL A 272 -21.15 2.06 2.22
CA VAL A 272 -21.97 1.02 2.88
C VAL A 272 -21.13 0.29 3.95
N VAL A 273 -19.92 -0.14 3.62
CA VAL A 273 -19.06 -0.85 4.57
C VAL A 273 -18.63 0.06 5.72
N LEU A 274 -18.22 1.30 5.42
CA LEU A 274 -17.79 2.24 6.44
C LEU A 274 -18.93 2.70 7.36
N SER A 275 -20.18 2.60 6.89
CA SER A 275 -21.40 2.82 7.69
C SER A 275 -21.82 1.59 8.52
N ASN A 276 -21.00 0.54 8.56
CA ASN A 276 -21.33 -0.74 9.20
C ASN A 276 -22.58 -1.43 8.61
N GLN A 277 -22.89 -1.17 7.33
CA GLN A 277 -24.00 -1.77 6.59
C GLN A 277 -23.50 -2.74 5.50
N GLY A 278 -22.23 -3.02 5.47
CA GLY A 278 -21.61 -4.01 4.58
C GLY A 278 -22.11 -5.44 4.87
N SER A 279 -21.89 -6.33 3.92
CA SER A 279 -22.12 -7.77 4.16
C SER A 279 -21.20 -8.26 5.30
N GLU A 280 -21.56 -9.39 5.90
CA GLU A 280 -20.71 -10.06 6.90
C GLU A 280 -19.29 -10.26 6.36
N ALA A 281 -19.16 -10.69 5.10
CA ALA A 281 -17.87 -10.91 4.47
C ALA A 281 -17.06 -9.61 4.34
N GLN A 282 -17.67 -8.54 3.85
CA GLN A 282 -17.02 -7.24 3.69
C GLN A 282 -16.55 -6.69 5.04
N ASN A 283 -17.42 -6.73 6.06
CA ASN A 283 -17.06 -6.27 7.41
C ASN A 283 -15.94 -7.13 8.00
N SER A 284 -15.99 -8.45 7.87
CA SER A 284 -14.95 -9.36 8.38
C SER A 284 -13.57 -9.08 7.79
N VAL A 285 -13.49 -8.83 6.48
CA VAL A 285 -12.25 -8.55 5.78
C VAL A 285 -11.65 -7.21 6.22
N VAL A 286 -12.45 -6.14 6.29
CA VAL A 286 -11.91 -4.85 6.73
C VAL A 286 -11.51 -4.84 8.21
N LEU A 287 -12.25 -5.58 9.05
CA LEU A 287 -11.91 -5.75 10.47
C LEU A 287 -10.60 -6.53 10.67
N SER A 288 -10.36 -7.56 9.86
CA SER A 288 -9.10 -8.33 9.92
C SER A 288 -7.90 -7.47 9.56
N ASN A 289 -7.99 -6.71 8.46
CA ASN A 289 -6.91 -5.82 8.01
C ASN A 289 -6.71 -4.63 8.97
N ALA A 290 -7.77 -3.99 9.42
CA ALA A 290 -7.69 -2.90 10.40
C ALA A 290 -7.16 -3.40 11.75
N GLY A 291 -7.61 -4.56 12.21
CA GLY A 291 -7.16 -5.18 13.46
C GLY A 291 -5.66 -5.49 13.45
N LEU A 292 -5.14 -6.05 12.35
CA LEU A 292 -3.70 -6.28 12.22
C LEU A 292 -2.91 -4.95 12.17
N ALA A 293 -3.44 -3.91 11.53
CA ALA A 293 -2.80 -2.59 11.53
C ALA A 293 -2.73 -1.99 12.95
N ILE A 294 -3.82 -2.06 13.71
CA ILE A 294 -3.87 -1.60 15.11
C ILE A 294 -2.90 -2.40 15.98
N SER A 295 -2.91 -3.73 15.84
CA SER A 295 -1.98 -4.63 16.52
C SER A 295 -0.51 -4.27 16.23
N THR A 296 -0.18 -3.95 14.99
CA THR A 296 1.18 -3.57 14.57
C THR A 296 1.65 -2.28 15.26
N VAL A 297 0.79 -1.27 15.39
CA VAL A 297 1.14 -0.01 16.05
C VAL A 297 1.20 -0.18 17.57
N LYS A 298 0.18 -0.78 18.17
CA LYS A 298 0.03 -0.87 19.63
C LYS A 298 0.82 -2.02 20.24
N GLN A 299 1.39 -2.90 19.44
CA GLN A 299 2.11 -4.11 19.88
C GLN A 299 1.26 -4.99 20.81
N ILE A 300 -0.01 -5.18 20.44
CA ILE A 300 -1.00 -6.03 21.13
C ILE A 300 -1.32 -7.25 20.27
N GLU A 301 -2.03 -8.25 20.83
CA GLU A 301 -2.49 -9.41 20.08
C GLU A 301 -3.45 -9.01 18.94
N VAL A 302 -3.39 -9.70 17.81
CA VAL A 302 -4.21 -9.38 16.62
C VAL A 302 -5.72 -9.44 16.96
N THR A 303 -6.13 -10.35 17.82
CA THR A 303 -7.53 -10.47 18.27
C THR A 303 -7.99 -9.26 19.08
N GLU A 304 -7.12 -8.64 19.86
CA GLU A 304 -7.40 -7.39 20.57
C GLU A 304 -7.50 -6.23 19.58
N GLY A 305 -6.59 -6.17 18.59
CA GLY A 305 -6.66 -5.19 17.50
C GLY A 305 -7.95 -5.31 16.68
N ILE A 306 -8.43 -6.54 16.42
CA ILE A 306 -9.73 -6.78 15.75
C ILE A 306 -10.90 -6.30 16.63
N ALA A 307 -10.84 -6.47 17.94
CA ALA A 307 -11.88 -5.99 18.84
C ALA A 307 -11.96 -4.44 18.81
N GLU A 308 -10.82 -3.74 18.82
CA GLU A 308 -10.76 -2.27 18.69
C GLU A 308 -11.25 -1.79 17.32
N ALA A 309 -10.89 -2.50 16.24
CA ALA A 309 -11.38 -2.21 14.89
C ALA A 309 -12.91 -2.36 14.81
N ARG A 310 -13.45 -3.39 15.42
CA ARG A 310 -14.90 -3.64 15.51
C ARG A 310 -15.60 -2.51 16.27
N GLU A 311 -15.08 -2.13 17.41
CA GLU A 311 -15.62 -1.00 18.19
C GLU A 311 -15.59 0.30 17.39
N SER A 312 -14.51 0.58 16.65
CA SER A 312 -14.40 1.74 15.77
C SER A 312 -15.49 1.77 14.70
N LEU A 313 -15.73 0.64 14.04
CA LEU A 313 -16.74 0.51 12.97
C LEU A 313 -18.16 0.57 13.53
N GLU A 314 -18.47 -0.23 14.54
CA GLU A 314 -19.83 -0.37 15.11
C GLU A 314 -20.30 0.88 15.85
N SER A 315 -19.40 1.61 16.52
CA SER A 315 -19.73 2.89 17.19
C SER A 315 -19.90 4.06 16.23
N GLY A 316 -19.52 3.90 14.94
CA GLY A 316 -19.54 4.97 13.94
C GLY A 316 -18.33 5.89 13.96
N ARG A 317 -17.32 5.67 14.84
CA ARG A 317 -16.09 6.49 14.87
C ARG A 317 -15.31 6.45 13.58
N ALA A 318 -15.28 5.31 12.88
CA ALA A 318 -14.67 5.18 11.56
C ALA A 318 -15.34 6.13 10.53
N MET A 319 -16.67 6.18 10.51
CA MET A 319 -17.42 7.12 9.66
C MET A 319 -17.22 8.58 10.08
N GLU A 320 -17.11 8.86 11.38
CA GLU A 320 -16.82 10.21 11.88
C GLU A 320 -15.44 10.68 11.44
N SER A 321 -14.40 9.81 11.54
CA SER A 321 -13.08 10.07 11.02
C SER A 321 -13.13 10.41 9.52
N PHE A 322 -13.85 9.64 8.73
CA PHE A 322 -14.01 9.91 7.29
C PHE A 322 -14.69 11.26 7.02
N LYS A 323 -15.76 11.59 7.73
CA LYS A 323 -16.46 12.89 7.59
C LYS A 323 -15.54 14.06 7.94
N ASN A 324 -14.73 13.94 9.00
CA ASN A 324 -13.77 14.97 9.39
C ASN A 324 -12.63 15.09 8.38
N PHE A 325 -12.16 13.95 7.84
CA PHE A 325 -11.18 13.92 6.73
C PHE A 325 -11.73 14.65 5.51
N LEU A 326 -12.97 14.40 5.09
CA LEU A 326 -13.61 15.12 3.97
C LEU A 326 -13.64 16.62 4.20
N LYS A 327 -14.08 17.09 5.39
CA LYS A 327 -14.15 18.53 5.72
C LYS A 327 -12.79 19.22 5.58
N THR A 328 -11.70 18.50 5.85
CA THR A 328 -10.35 19.06 5.79
C THR A 328 -9.78 19.03 4.36
N ASN A 329 -10.29 18.14 3.50
CA ASN A 329 -9.70 17.83 2.19
C ASN A 329 -10.68 18.01 1.02
N SER A 330 -11.81 18.72 1.18
CA SER A 330 -12.77 19.00 0.09
C SER A 330 -12.66 20.41 -0.48
#